data_e407acb9e66ba4b4afa7855f8da08c00
#
_entry.id   e407acb9e66ba4b4afa7855f8da08c00
#
_cell.length_a   1.000
_cell.length_b   1.000
_cell.length_c   1.000
_cell.angle_alpha   90.00
_cell.angle_beta   90.00
_cell.angle_gamma   90.00
#
_symmetry.space_group_name_H-M   'P 1'
#
loop_
_entity.id
_entity.type
_entity.pdbx_description
1 polymer ?
#
loop_
_entity_poly.entity_id
_entity_poly.type
_entity_poly.pdbx_seq_one_letter_code
_entity_poly.pdbx_strand_id
1 'polypeptide(L)'
;MDALSRLFAILTITFTVGGVTAMAEPTTLVDSHPPVLVAQRALQRVWRDSEALSKPKALCPQWWDTAIRAGWEPDQLKTLDYIINRESRCQKTAHNTTLNADGSTDMGLTQINDRSWCKPNRYNPAGYLQSLGLIKYCKDLFDPYLNLTAAKAIYDYAEKTNGNGFNPWGE
;
A
#
# COMPACT_ATOMS: atom_id res chain seq x y z
N MET A 1 28.10 -36.39 -11.39
CA MET A 1 27.37 -37.54 -10.90
C MET A 1 26.10 -36.97 -10.27
N ASP A 2 24.86 -37.06 -10.78
CA ASP A 2 24.28 -37.64 -11.99
C ASP A 2 23.07 -36.80 -12.43
N ALA A 3 22.94 -36.69 -13.73
CA ALA A 3 21.82 -36.08 -14.42
C ALA A 3 20.61 -37.03 -14.38
N LEU A 4 19.42 -36.54 -14.05
CA LEU A 4 18.16 -37.23 -14.27
C LEU A 4 17.33 -36.46 -15.28
N SER A 5 17.56 -36.84 -16.55
CA SER A 5 16.74 -36.54 -17.71
C SER A 5 15.36 -37.20 -17.54
N ARG A 6 14.28 -36.46 -17.54
CA ARG A 6 12.92 -36.98 -17.69
C ARG A 6 12.42 -36.72 -19.09
N LEU A 7 12.43 -37.78 -19.91
CA LEU A 7 11.75 -37.86 -21.19
C LEU A 7 10.23 -37.75 -20.97
N PHE A 8 9.59 -36.78 -21.59
CA PHE A 8 8.15 -36.79 -21.82
C PHE A 8 7.87 -37.45 -23.15
N ALA A 9 7.26 -38.64 -23.13
CA ALA A 9 6.74 -39.32 -24.32
C ALA A 9 5.45 -38.62 -24.76
N ILE A 10 5.47 -38.05 -25.96
CA ILE A 10 4.28 -37.51 -26.64
C ILE A 10 3.61 -38.70 -27.35
N LEU A 11 2.43 -39.06 -26.84
CA LEU A 11 1.57 -40.08 -27.51
C LEU A 11 0.74 -39.36 -28.58
N THR A 12 1.13 -39.53 -29.85
CA THR A 12 0.36 -39.09 -31.01
C THR A 12 -0.69 -40.13 -31.36
N ILE A 13 -1.95 -39.85 -31.13
CA ILE A 13 -3.09 -40.68 -31.63
C ILE A 13 -3.55 -40.05 -32.93
N THR A 14 -3.30 -40.77 -34.05
CA THR A 14 -3.83 -40.42 -35.37
C THR A 14 -5.18 -41.12 -35.56
N PHE A 15 -6.26 -40.35 -35.63
CA PHE A 15 -7.55 -40.82 -36.13
C PHE A 15 -7.70 -40.40 -37.57
N THR A 16 -7.74 -41.37 -38.49
CA THR A 16 -8.19 -41.18 -39.86
C THR A 16 -9.67 -41.51 -39.94
N VAL A 17 -10.52 -40.52 -40.19
CA VAL A 17 -11.90 -40.75 -40.64
C VAL A 17 -12.19 -39.84 -41.83
N GLY A 18 -12.76 -40.48 -42.85
CA GLY A 18 -12.96 -39.99 -44.19
C GLY A 18 -13.71 -38.68 -44.33
N GLY A 19 -13.50 -38.07 -45.48
CA GLY A 19 -13.84 -36.71 -45.84
C GLY A 19 -15.33 -36.35 -45.82
N VAL A 20 -15.57 -35.15 -45.33
CA VAL A 20 -16.61 -34.23 -45.77
C VAL A 20 -16.01 -32.84 -45.68
N THR A 21 -15.81 -32.19 -46.83
CA THR A 21 -15.43 -30.77 -46.90
C THR A 21 -16.63 -29.92 -46.59
N ALA A 22 -16.77 -29.51 -45.33
CA ALA A 22 -17.65 -28.43 -44.97
C ALA A 22 -16.78 -27.13 -44.89
N MET A 23 -17.06 -26.16 -45.76
CA MET A 23 -16.50 -24.84 -45.65
C MET A 23 -17.00 -24.21 -44.34
N ALA A 24 -16.11 -24.07 -43.38
CA ALA A 24 -16.39 -23.34 -42.15
C ALA A 24 -16.31 -21.82 -42.45
N GLU A 25 -17.42 -21.15 -42.26
CA GLU A 25 -17.46 -19.67 -42.18
C GLU A 25 -16.53 -19.17 -41.08
N PRO A 26 -15.92 -17.99 -41.23
CA PRO A 26 -15.07 -17.42 -40.18
C PRO A 26 -15.93 -17.08 -38.96
N THR A 27 -15.86 -17.93 -37.96
CA THR A 27 -16.41 -17.64 -36.63
C THR A 27 -15.66 -16.42 -36.08
N THR A 28 -16.36 -15.31 -35.96
CA THR A 28 -15.89 -14.14 -35.18
C THR A 28 -15.49 -14.63 -33.82
N LEU A 29 -14.22 -14.44 -33.48
CA LEU A 29 -13.74 -14.67 -32.11
C LEU A 29 -14.52 -13.76 -31.16
N VAL A 30 -15.52 -14.31 -30.52
CA VAL A 30 -16.18 -13.67 -29.36
C VAL A 30 -15.10 -13.64 -28.27
N ASP A 31 -14.71 -12.44 -27.93
CA ASP A 31 -13.72 -12.13 -26.89
C ASP A 31 -14.19 -12.71 -25.54
N SER A 32 -13.80 -13.96 -25.27
CA SER A 32 -14.18 -14.71 -24.09
C SER A 32 -13.29 -14.34 -22.90
N HIS A 33 -13.37 -13.07 -22.48
CA HIS A 33 -12.89 -12.73 -21.15
C HIS A 33 -13.79 -13.42 -20.13
N PRO A 34 -13.23 -14.17 -19.18
CA PRO A 34 -14.06 -14.87 -18.20
C PRO A 34 -14.97 -13.86 -17.48
N PRO A 35 -16.27 -14.18 -17.30
CA PRO A 35 -17.27 -13.27 -16.74
C PRO A 35 -16.88 -12.72 -15.35
N VAL A 36 -16.01 -13.39 -14.63
CA VAL A 36 -15.44 -12.97 -13.34
C VAL A 36 -14.62 -11.67 -13.45
N LEU A 37 -13.81 -11.50 -14.51
CA LEU A 37 -13.00 -10.27 -14.70
C LEU A 37 -13.87 -9.05 -15.03
N VAL A 38 -14.96 -9.24 -15.76
CA VAL A 38 -15.90 -8.16 -16.09
C VAL A 38 -16.68 -7.74 -14.84
N ALA A 39 -17.13 -8.70 -14.03
CA ALA A 39 -17.81 -8.44 -12.76
C ALA A 39 -16.89 -7.73 -11.75
N GLN A 40 -15.64 -8.15 -11.63
CA GLN A 40 -14.67 -7.48 -10.75
C GLN A 40 -14.38 -6.04 -11.17
N ARG A 41 -14.24 -5.77 -12.48
CA ARG A 41 -14.04 -4.41 -12.99
C ARG A 41 -15.29 -3.53 -12.79
N ALA A 42 -16.50 -4.10 -12.93
CA ALA A 42 -17.76 -3.41 -12.66
C ALA A 42 -17.89 -3.05 -11.18
N LEU A 43 -17.60 -3.98 -10.28
CA LEU A 43 -17.59 -3.75 -8.84
C LEU A 43 -16.56 -2.70 -8.43
N GLN A 44 -15.35 -2.71 -9.01
CA GLN A 44 -14.33 -1.70 -8.77
C GLN A 44 -14.70 -0.31 -9.29
N ARG A 45 -15.52 -0.21 -10.36
CA ARG A 45 -16.08 1.05 -10.83
C ARG A 45 -17.15 1.57 -9.88
N VAL A 46 -18.12 0.73 -9.52
CA VAL A 46 -19.17 1.08 -8.58
C VAL A 46 -18.59 1.51 -7.22
N TRP A 47 -17.55 0.83 -6.75
CA TRP A 47 -16.81 1.21 -5.55
C TRP A 47 -16.19 2.61 -5.69
N ARG A 48 -15.45 2.86 -6.78
CA ARG A 48 -14.85 4.18 -7.05
C ARG A 48 -15.89 5.30 -7.18
N ASP A 49 -17.00 5.02 -7.84
CA ASP A 49 -18.06 6.01 -8.07
C ASP A 49 -18.85 6.31 -6.79
N SER A 50 -19.09 5.31 -5.95
CA SER A 50 -19.71 5.50 -4.63
C SER A 50 -18.79 6.25 -3.65
N GLU A 51 -17.48 6.00 -3.71
CA GLU A 51 -16.46 6.69 -2.94
C GLU A 51 -16.29 8.16 -3.38
N ALA A 52 -16.39 8.44 -4.68
CA ALA A 52 -16.37 9.81 -5.22
C ALA A 52 -17.61 10.62 -4.78
N LEU A 53 -18.76 9.98 -4.59
CA LEU A 53 -20.00 10.60 -4.12
C LEU A 53 -20.05 10.79 -2.59
N SER A 54 -19.25 10.03 -1.84
CA SER A 54 -19.26 10.04 -0.37
C SER A 54 -17.98 10.58 0.29
N LYS A 55 -17.01 11.06 -0.51
CA LYS A 55 -15.78 11.63 0.08
C LYS A 55 -16.16 12.83 0.96
N PRO A 56 -16.05 12.73 2.28
CA PRO A 56 -16.10 13.91 3.13
C PRO A 56 -15.04 14.87 2.60
N LYS A 57 -15.26 16.19 2.75
CA LYS A 57 -14.33 17.21 2.29
C LYS A 57 -12.95 16.97 2.91
N ALA A 58 -12.12 16.23 2.19
CA ALA A 58 -10.79 15.86 2.65
C ALA A 58 -9.94 17.12 2.79
N LEU A 59 -9.10 17.16 3.82
CA LEU A 59 -8.18 18.27 4.09
C LEU A 59 -6.92 18.17 3.24
N CYS A 60 -6.43 16.93 3.01
CA CYS A 60 -5.22 16.63 2.24
C CYS A 60 -5.50 15.55 1.17
N PRO A 61 -6.45 15.77 0.23
CA PRO A 61 -6.95 14.73 -0.69
C PRO A 61 -5.85 14.14 -1.58
N GLN A 62 -4.77 14.88 -1.83
CA GLN A 62 -3.65 14.44 -2.66
C GLN A 62 -2.89 13.25 -2.07
N TRP A 63 -3.04 12.95 -0.77
CA TRP A 63 -2.33 11.86 -0.10
C TRP A 63 -3.15 10.60 0.10
N TRP A 64 -4.46 10.61 -0.18
CA TRP A 64 -5.35 9.48 0.06
C TRP A 64 -4.95 8.22 -0.71
N ASP A 65 -4.68 8.34 -2.01
CA ASP A 65 -4.24 7.18 -2.82
C ASP A 65 -2.87 6.64 -2.34
N THR A 66 -2.00 7.53 -1.86
CA THR A 66 -0.72 7.11 -1.28
C THR A 66 -0.92 6.41 0.06
N ALA A 67 -1.85 6.88 0.89
CA ALA A 67 -2.20 6.24 2.16
C ALA A 67 -2.77 4.83 1.95
N ILE A 68 -3.71 4.67 1.01
CA ILE A 68 -4.26 3.35 0.66
C ILE A 68 -3.14 2.40 0.21
N ARG A 69 -2.24 2.84 -0.65
CA ARG A 69 -1.08 2.02 -1.08
C ARG A 69 -0.10 1.72 0.05
N ALA A 70 -0.04 2.58 1.07
CA ALA A 70 0.76 2.37 2.28
C ALA A 70 0.08 1.45 3.32
N GLY A 71 -1.12 0.91 3.00
CA GLY A 71 -1.83 -0.07 3.82
C GLY A 71 -2.85 0.51 4.80
N TRP A 72 -3.22 1.79 4.65
CA TRP A 72 -4.28 2.39 5.46
C TRP A 72 -5.66 1.95 4.96
N GLU A 73 -6.52 1.56 5.90
CA GLU A 73 -7.88 1.11 5.61
C GLU A 73 -8.82 2.31 5.41
N PRO A 74 -9.92 2.17 4.65
CA PRO A 74 -10.84 3.25 4.33
C PRO A 74 -11.44 3.97 5.55
N ASP A 75 -11.71 3.25 6.63
CA ASP A 75 -12.26 3.81 7.88
C ASP A 75 -11.23 4.62 8.68
N GLN A 76 -9.93 4.39 8.46
CA GLN A 76 -8.83 5.11 9.08
C GLN A 76 -8.51 6.43 8.36
N LEU A 77 -8.87 6.55 7.07
CA LEU A 77 -8.44 7.67 6.22
C LEU A 77 -8.91 9.03 6.73
N LYS A 78 -10.09 9.13 7.31
CA LYS A 78 -10.60 10.41 7.83
C LYS A 78 -9.75 10.94 8.97
N THR A 79 -9.39 10.09 9.92
CA THR A 79 -8.54 10.47 11.06
C THR A 79 -7.12 10.75 10.59
N LEU A 80 -6.58 9.91 9.70
CA LEU A 80 -5.25 10.13 9.11
C LEU A 80 -5.18 11.47 8.35
N ASP A 81 -6.19 11.81 7.55
CA ASP A 81 -6.27 13.07 6.80
C ASP A 81 -6.24 14.29 7.74
N TYR A 82 -6.98 14.21 8.83
CA TYR A 82 -6.95 15.22 9.89
C TYR A 82 -5.55 15.35 10.51
N ILE A 83 -4.91 14.24 10.85
CA ILE A 83 -3.53 14.21 11.39
C ILE A 83 -2.56 14.84 10.39
N ILE A 84 -2.56 14.43 9.12
CA ILE A 84 -1.68 14.99 8.09
C ILE A 84 -1.86 16.51 7.98
N ASN A 85 -3.11 16.99 8.02
CA ASN A 85 -3.37 18.42 7.96
C ASN A 85 -2.88 19.15 9.22
N ARG A 86 -3.13 18.61 10.41
CA ARG A 86 -2.70 19.19 11.69
C ARG A 86 -1.18 19.25 11.80
N GLU A 87 -0.50 18.16 11.47
CA GLU A 87 0.94 17.96 11.68
C GLU A 87 1.79 18.70 10.64
N SER A 88 1.41 18.65 9.38
CA SER A 88 2.27 19.13 8.28
C SER A 88 1.63 20.16 7.35
N ARG A 89 0.33 20.48 7.53
CA ARG A 89 -0.44 21.23 6.53
C ARG A 89 -0.34 20.61 5.14
N CYS A 90 -0.39 19.28 5.09
CA CYS A 90 -0.25 18.46 3.88
C CYS A 90 1.13 18.55 3.17
N GLN A 91 2.15 19.08 3.84
CA GLN A 91 3.49 19.27 3.26
C GLN A 91 4.39 18.08 3.56
N LYS A 92 4.80 17.35 2.52
CA LYS A 92 5.63 16.15 2.64
C LYS A 92 7.03 16.41 3.24
N THR A 93 7.54 17.62 3.09
CA THR A 93 8.86 18.04 3.59
C THR A 93 8.79 18.83 4.90
N ALA A 94 7.64 18.81 5.57
CA ALA A 94 7.48 19.46 6.85
C ALA A 94 8.48 18.87 7.86
N HIS A 95 9.11 19.74 8.62
CA HIS A 95 9.93 19.40 9.76
C HIS A 95 9.98 20.63 10.70
N ASN A 96 10.13 20.39 11.98
CA ASN A 96 10.31 21.48 12.93
C ASN A 96 11.73 22.06 12.76
N THR A 97 11.81 23.37 12.51
CA THR A 97 13.08 24.10 12.36
C THR A 97 13.77 24.34 13.71
N THR A 98 12.99 24.34 14.78
CA THR A 98 13.49 24.35 16.16
C THR A 98 13.36 22.96 16.72
N LEU A 99 14.45 22.37 17.17
CA LEU A 99 14.44 21.05 17.78
C LEU A 99 13.53 21.02 19.02
N ASN A 100 12.92 19.86 19.26
CA ASN A 100 12.20 19.60 20.50
C ASN A 100 13.13 19.76 21.70
N ALA A 101 12.59 19.93 22.90
CA ALA A 101 13.36 20.13 24.13
C ALA A 101 14.40 19.01 24.39
N ASP A 102 14.16 17.82 23.88
CA ASP A 102 15.06 16.67 23.96
C ASP A 102 16.06 16.54 22.78
N GLY A 103 16.07 17.53 21.89
CA GLY A 103 16.94 17.58 20.71
C GLY A 103 16.46 16.71 19.55
N SER A 104 15.22 16.20 19.61
CA SER A 104 14.61 15.45 18.48
C SER A 104 13.98 16.40 17.46
N THR A 105 13.69 15.85 16.28
CA THR A 105 12.93 16.54 15.22
C THR A 105 11.79 15.63 14.72
N ASP A 106 10.72 16.26 14.24
CA ASP A 106 9.56 15.59 13.68
C ASP A 106 9.56 15.77 12.16
N MET A 107 9.24 14.72 11.39
CA MET A 107 9.54 14.67 9.96
C MET A 107 8.36 14.21 9.12
N GLY A 108 8.12 14.92 8.02
CA GLY A 108 7.22 14.55 6.95
C GLY A 108 5.73 14.75 7.26
N LEU A 109 4.87 14.07 6.50
CA LEU A 109 3.41 14.28 6.51
C LEU A 109 2.78 14.13 7.89
N THR A 110 3.19 13.12 8.64
CA THR A 110 2.63 12.76 9.94
C THR A 110 3.55 13.15 11.11
N GLN A 111 4.57 13.95 10.85
CA GLN A 111 5.54 14.46 11.84
C GLN A 111 6.09 13.35 12.75
N ILE A 112 6.69 12.34 12.11
CA ILE A 112 7.28 11.20 12.83
C ILE A 112 8.51 11.68 13.58
N ASN A 113 8.52 11.51 14.90
CA ASN A 113 9.65 11.87 15.76
C ASN A 113 10.86 10.96 15.48
N ASP A 114 12.00 11.56 15.14
CA ASP A 114 13.19 10.83 14.73
C ASP A 114 13.84 10.05 15.89
N ARG A 115 13.82 10.57 17.09
CA ARG A 115 14.40 9.93 18.27
C ARG A 115 13.61 8.72 18.74
N SER A 116 12.28 8.82 18.67
CA SER A 116 11.39 7.74 19.10
C SER A 116 11.39 6.57 18.11
N TRP A 117 11.36 6.86 16.80
CA TRP A 117 11.05 5.87 15.79
C TRP A 117 12.17 5.56 14.80
N CYS A 118 13.09 6.52 14.57
CA CYS A 118 14.10 6.39 13.53
C CYS A 118 15.52 6.26 14.07
N LYS A 119 15.92 7.07 15.04
CA LYS A 119 17.29 7.01 15.56
C LYS A 119 17.49 5.79 16.47
N PRO A 120 18.73 5.26 16.53
CA PRO A 120 19.10 4.25 17.51
C PRO A 120 18.78 4.73 18.95
N ASN A 121 18.19 3.84 19.73
CA ASN A 121 17.92 4.08 21.14
C ASN A 121 18.12 2.78 21.94
N ARG A 122 17.99 2.85 23.28
CA ARG A 122 18.22 1.68 24.15
C ARG A 122 17.29 0.49 23.86
N TYR A 123 16.12 0.71 23.29
CA TYR A 123 15.14 -0.32 22.98
C TYR A 123 15.29 -0.86 21.54
N ASN A 124 15.76 -0.01 20.66
CA ASN A 124 15.95 -0.30 19.24
C ASN A 124 17.31 0.21 18.79
N PRO A 125 18.41 -0.59 18.93
CA PRO A 125 19.77 -0.16 18.59
C PRO A 125 19.97 0.21 17.12
N ALA A 126 19.12 -0.26 16.22
CA ALA A 126 19.13 0.11 14.81
C ALA A 126 18.15 1.24 14.45
N GLY A 127 17.28 1.64 15.40
CA GLY A 127 16.07 2.42 15.11
C GLY A 127 14.88 1.51 14.78
N TYR A 128 13.70 1.83 15.27
CA TYR A 128 12.52 0.97 15.10
C TYR A 128 12.15 0.75 13.63
N LEU A 129 12.01 1.83 12.87
CA LEU A 129 11.63 1.77 11.46
C LEU A 129 12.68 1.10 10.57
N GLN A 130 13.97 1.27 10.90
CA GLN A 130 15.07 0.58 10.25
C GLN A 130 15.08 -0.91 10.57
N SER A 131 14.76 -1.29 11.81
CA SER A 131 14.66 -2.71 12.20
C SER A 131 13.56 -3.46 11.47
N LEU A 132 12.51 -2.73 11.03
CA LEU A 132 11.45 -3.25 10.17
C LEU A 132 11.80 -3.23 8.67
N GLY A 133 12.95 -2.65 8.29
CA GLY A 133 13.36 -2.51 6.89
C GLY A 133 12.52 -1.49 6.09
N LEU A 134 11.77 -0.61 6.76
CA LEU A 134 10.88 0.35 6.11
C LEU A 134 11.61 1.56 5.55
N ILE A 135 12.66 2.00 6.25
CA ILE A 135 13.53 3.11 5.84
C ILE A 135 14.99 2.77 6.10
N LYS A 136 15.89 3.42 5.41
CA LYS A 136 17.33 3.31 5.64
C LYS A 136 17.86 4.47 6.49
N TYR A 137 17.40 5.69 6.20
CA TYR A 137 17.77 6.91 6.89
C TYR A 137 16.53 7.68 7.34
N CYS A 138 16.63 8.46 8.43
CA CYS A 138 15.49 9.26 8.90
C CYS A 138 14.97 10.24 7.85
N LYS A 139 15.84 10.80 6.99
CA LYS A 139 15.44 11.68 5.89
C LYS A 139 14.51 11.01 4.86
N ASP A 140 14.47 9.67 4.81
CA ASP A 140 13.56 8.94 3.92
C ASP A 140 12.09 9.20 4.29
N LEU A 141 11.83 9.66 5.52
CA LEU A 141 10.50 10.10 5.98
C LEU A 141 9.97 11.36 5.26
N PHE A 142 10.76 12.02 4.43
CA PHE A 142 10.27 13.07 3.53
C PHE A 142 9.67 12.52 2.22
N ASP A 143 9.85 11.23 1.93
CA ASP A 143 9.08 10.56 0.88
C ASP A 143 7.66 10.25 1.41
N PRO A 144 6.60 10.68 0.71
CA PRO A 144 5.22 10.52 1.21
C PRO A 144 4.80 9.08 1.43
N TYR A 145 5.22 8.18 0.53
CA TYR A 145 4.87 6.77 0.65
C TYR A 145 5.59 6.12 1.83
N LEU A 146 6.89 6.38 1.99
CA LEU A 146 7.66 5.87 3.14
C LEU A 146 7.17 6.46 4.46
N ASN A 147 6.80 7.75 4.49
CA ASN A 147 6.22 8.37 5.68
C ASN A 147 4.90 7.71 6.09
N LEU A 148 3.97 7.53 5.15
CA LEU A 148 2.68 6.92 5.42
C LEU A 148 2.78 5.43 5.75
N THR A 149 3.74 4.69 5.15
CA THR A 149 4.05 3.30 5.51
C THR A 149 4.65 3.22 6.92
N ALA A 150 5.55 4.12 7.28
CA ALA A 150 6.11 4.22 8.62
C ALA A 150 5.05 4.57 9.65
N ALA A 151 4.18 5.54 9.35
CA ALA A 151 3.06 5.90 10.20
C ALA A 151 2.08 4.72 10.41
N LYS A 152 1.83 3.92 9.37
CA LYS A 152 1.01 2.70 9.50
C LYS A 152 1.64 1.68 10.44
N ALA A 153 2.96 1.45 10.33
CA ALA A 153 3.67 0.55 11.25
C ALA A 153 3.64 1.05 12.70
N ILE A 154 3.72 2.37 12.91
CA ILE A 154 3.57 2.99 14.24
C ILE A 154 2.15 2.84 14.76
N TYR A 155 1.14 3.05 13.91
CA TYR A 155 -0.26 2.80 14.21
C TYR A 155 -0.49 1.34 14.67
N ASP A 156 -0.03 0.37 13.88
CA ASP A 156 -0.19 -1.06 14.18
C ASP A 156 0.50 -1.46 15.49
N TYR A 157 1.67 -0.87 15.75
CA TYR A 157 2.36 -1.05 17.02
C TYR A 157 1.53 -0.50 18.19
N ALA A 158 1.00 0.71 18.07
CA ALA A 158 0.19 1.34 19.12
C ALA A 158 -1.14 0.61 19.34
N GLU A 159 -1.82 0.19 18.27
CA GLU A 159 -3.04 -0.59 18.33
C GLU A 159 -2.81 -1.90 19.12
N LYS A 160 -1.73 -2.61 18.79
CA LYS A 160 -1.37 -3.86 19.46
C LYS A 160 -1.01 -3.67 20.92
N THR A 161 -0.38 -2.57 21.30
CA THR A 161 0.18 -2.36 22.64
C THR A 161 -0.79 -1.70 23.60
N ASN A 162 -1.66 -0.83 23.13
CA ASN A 162 -2.56 -0.06 24.00
C ASN A 162 -4.02 0.03 23.50
N GLY A 163 -4.35 -0.64 22.36
CA GLY A 163 -5.70 -0.69 21.81
C GLY A 163 -6.15 0.61 21.13
N ASN A 164 -5.23 1.53 20.84
CA ASN A 164 -5.51 2.75 20.09
C ASN A 164 -4.35 3.10 19.14
N GLY A 165 -4.52 2.77 17.87
CA GLY A 165 -3.49 2.99 16.85
C GLY A 165 -3.15 4.45 16.61
N PHE A 166 -4.07 5.36 16.83
CA PHE A 166 -3.83 6.81 16.66
C PHE A 166 -3.27 7.52 17.91
N ASN A 167 -3.10 6.78 19.01
CA ASN A 167 -2.55 7.34 20.26
C ASN A 167 -1.20 8.08 20.10
N PRO A 168 -0.25 7.67 19.22
CA PRO A 168 1.00 8.41 19.01
C PRO A 168 0.80 9.85 18.53
N TRP A 169 -0.36 10.15 17.96
CA TRP A 169 -0.75 11.50 17.51
C TRP A 169 -1.78 12.17 18.44
N GLY A 170 -2.13 11.54 19.57
CA GLY A 170 -3.05 12.09 20.56
C GLY A 170 -4.53 12.06 20.13
N GLU A 171 -4.90 11.11 19.28
CA GLU A 171 -6.28 10.88 18.80
C GLU A 171 -6.89 9.61 19.42
#